data_ae7c7788f1784f52755b29d4361a60c2
#
_entry.id   ae7c7788f1784f52755b29d4361a60c2
#
_cell.length_a   1.000
_cell.length_b   1.000
_cell.length_c   1.000
_cell.angle_alpha   90.00
_cell.angle_beta   90.00
_cell.angle_gamma   90.00
#
_symmetry.space_group_name_H-M   'P 1'
#
loop_
_entity.id
_entity.type
_entity.pdbx_description
1 polymer ?
#
loop_
_entity_poly.entity_id
_entity_poly.type
_entity_poly.pdbx_seq_one_letter_code
_entity_poly.pdbx_strand_id
1 'polypeptide(L)'
;MSINFFEALHQIAAEKGISKDEIEEIVQSAMLSAYKKQYGPSRDVDVEFDRDTNTIKLISKKMVVNNPMNRAEEIAFAEAKKINPDVQLGDDIYVEENPLQSFGRIAAQTAKQVIMQKIKEAEKNIIYEEFKDREGDLINGYLQRRTREAMYVDLGRTEGILPYREQSQLEHFKIGERIKALVLSVQKNTKGPSVILSRAHTRFVERLFEMEIPEVYDGIVEIEAIVREAGMRTKVAVSSDRDDIDSVGACVGMKGIRIQSIVRELEGEKIDVVEYSSEKKAMAANALTPARVKEIVETVGGGVIAVVENDQYRLAIGKNGHNARLASRLCGFDIDIKTEEQYREFLSSSESRAMVEQLFSSAPDDETSLEELPGFDARVIKLLEAGGIFSVEDLVETSLEDLKKLDGIGEKTAEKIMGILEEYVDFEEDEEYEDEEDESEETDSEEVVEESGSEEAEEETDEPKEETPDISEETETDTAEVDESEDDEIKE
;
A
#
# COMPACT_ATOMS: atom_id res chain seq x y z
N MET A 1 -46.89 -27.85 -6.44
CA MET A 1 -45.88 -27.95 -5.36
C MET A 1 -46.42 -27.20 -4.16
N SER A 2 -46.37 -27.81 -3.00
CA SER A 2 -46.99 -27.26 -1.80
C SER A 2 -46.29 -26.02 -1.29
N ILE A 3 -46.96 -25.25 -0.48
CA ILE A 3 -46.51 -24.06 0.25
C ILE A 3 -45.07 -24.21 0.80
N ASN A 4 -44.74 -25.43 1.27
CA ASN A 4 -43.40 -25.73 1.81
C ASN A 4 -42.22 -25.61 0.82
N PHE A 5 -42.44 -25.64 -0.50
CA PHE A 5 -41.32 -25.55 -1.47
C PHE A 5 -40.80 -24.10 -1.61
N PHE A 6 -41.72 -23.15 -1.70
CA PHE A 6 -41.35 -21.73 -1.79
C PHE A 6 -40.78 -21.20 -0.50
N GLU A 7 -41.36 -21.55 0.63
CA GLU A 7 -40.81 -21.21 1.92
C GLU A 7 -39.40 -21.74 2.09
N ALA A 8 -39.16 -23.00 1.69
CA ALA A 8 -37.84 -23.60 1.72
C ALA A 8 -36.84 -22.89 0.76
N LEU A 9 -37.30 -22.48 -0.43
CA LEU A 9 -36.46 -21.72 -1.35
C LEU A 9 -36.13 -20.34 -0.81
N HIS A 10 -37.11 -19.61 -0.27
CA HIS A 10 -36.89 -18.30 0.33
C HIS A 10 -36.00 -18.39 1.58
N GLN A 11 -36.13 -19.47 2.35
CA GLN A 11 -35.26 -19.70 3.49
C GLN A 11 -33.80 -19.94 3.03
N ILE A 12 -33.59 -20.79 2.01
CA ILE A 12 -32.27 -21.01 1.41
C ILE A 12 -31.72 -19.69 0.84
N ALA A 13 -32.55 -18.90 0.16
CA ALA A 13 -32.16 -17.61 -0.38
C ALA A 13 -31.68 -16.66 0.74
N ALA A 14 -32.44 -16.57 1.83
CA ALA A 14 -32.09 -15.76 2.99
C ALA A 14 -30.78 -16.23 3.66
N GLU A 15 -30.59 -17.54 3.82
CA GLU A 15 -29.35 -18.12 4.37
C GLU A 15 -28.11 -17.83 3.49
N LYS A 16 -28.32 -17.75 2.15
CA LYS A 16 -27.25 -17.50 1.17
C LYS A 16 -27.08 -16.04 0.82
N GLY A 17 -27.94 -15.16 1.31
CA GLY A 17 -27.94 -13.72 1.00
C GLY A 17 -28.46 -13.38 -0.39
N ILE A 18 -29.22 -14.28 -1.03
CA ILE A 18 -29.83 -14.10 -2.35
C ILE A 18 -31.13 -13.33 -2.17
N SER A 19 -31.43 -12.36 -3.03
CA SER A 19 -32.69 -11.64 -2.99
C SER A 19 -33.88 -12.54 -3.38
N LYS A 20 -35.10 -12.19 -2.95
CA LYS A 20 -36.31 -12.95 -3.30
C LYS A 20 -36.59 -12.92 -4.80
N ASP A 21 -36.39 -11.79 -5.43
CA ASP A 21 -36.61 -11.65 -6.87
C ASP A 21 -35.60 -12.48 -7.68
N GLU A 22 -34.33 -12.47 -7.26
CA GLU A 22 -33.28 -13.27 -7.89
C GLU A 22 -33.50 -14.78 -7.77
N ILE A 23 -34.01 -15.26 -6.62
CA ILE A 23 -34.33 -16.70 -6.47
C ILE A 23 -35.53 -17.09 -7.33
N GLU A 24 -36.53 -16.22 -7.50
CA GLU A 24 -37.65 -16.41 -8.41
C GLU A 24 -37.18 -16.54 -9.87
N GLU A 25 -36.30 -15.65 -10.33
CA GLU A 25 -35.68 -15.70 -11.67
C GLU A 25 -34.86 -16.99 -11.89
N ILE A 26 -34.08 -17.39 -10.89
CA ILE A 26 -33.30 -18.62 -10.94
C ILE A 26 -34.22 -19.84 -11.15
N VAL A 27 -35.31 -19.91 -10.41
CA VAL A 27 -36.29 -21.01 -10.51
C VAL A 27 -37.00 -20.97 -11.86
N GLN A 28 -37.41 -19.80 -12.34
CA GLN A 28 -38.02 -19.60 -13.64
C GLN A 28 -37.10 -20.09 -14.77
N SER A 29 -35.86 -19.61 -14.77
CA SER A 29 -34.85 -19.99 -15.76
C SER A 29 -34.56 -21.51 -15.74
N ALA A 30 -34.50 -22.11 -14.55
CA ALA A 30 -34.26 -23.54 -14.41
C ALA A 30 -35.44 -24.39 -14.92
N MET A 31 -36.67 -23.96 -14.65
CA MET A 31 -37.87 -24.65 -15.13
C MET A 31 -38.00 -24.57 -16.63
N LEU A 32 -37.75 -23.39 -17.22
CA LEU A 32 -37.68 -23.20 -18.66
C LEU A 32 -36.64 -24.11 -19.31
N SER A 33 -35.43 -24.18 -18.73
CA SER A 33 -34.34 -25.04 -19.21
C SER A 33 -34.72 -26.52 -19.16
N ALA A 34 -35.35 -26.95 -18.07
CA ALA A 34 -35.79 -28.32 -17.89
C ALA A 34 -36.94 -28.69 -18.91
N TYR A 35 -37.87 -27.78 -19.14
CA TYR A 35 -38.94 -27.98 -20.12
C TYR A 35 -38.39 -28.07 -21.53
N LYS A 36 -37.52 -27.14 -21.94
CA LYS A 36 -36.86 -27.15 -23.25
C LYS A 36 -36.05 -28.41 -23.49
N LYS A 37 -35.39 -28.93 -22.45
CA LYS A 37 -34.65 -30.19 -22.53
C LYS A 37 -35.54 -31.41 -22.74
N GLN A 38 -36.74 -31.42 -22.14
CA GLN A 38 -37.68 -32.54 -22.28
C GLN A 38 -38.46 -32.52 -23.58
N TYR A 39 -38.90 -31.34 -24.01
CA TYR A 39 -39.87 -31.20 -25.12
C TYR A 39 -39.29 -30.57 -26.39
N GLY A 40 -38.02 -30.13 -26.33
CA GLY A 40 -37.31 -29.48 -27.44
C GLY A 40 -37.16 -27.97 -27.29
N PRO A 41 -36.14 -27.39 -27.98
CA PRO A 41 -35.78 -25.98 -27.79
C PRO A 41 -36.73 -25.00 -28.48
N SER A 42 -37.52 -25.46 -29.46
CA SER A 42 -38.37 -24.63 -30.34
C SER A 42 -39.70 -24.20 -29.70
N ARG A 43 -39.96 -24.59 -28.46
CA ARG A 43 -41.26 -24.35 -27.83
C ARG A 43 -41.30 -23.01 -27.09
N ASP A 44 -42.35 -22.28 -27.37
CA ASP A 44 -42.66 -21.02 -26.74
C ASP A 44 -43.42 -21.29 -25.45
N VAL A 45 -42.66 -21.20 -24.35
CA VAL A 45 -43.13 -21.48 -22.97
C VAL A 45 -42.59 -20.41 -22.05
N ASP A 46 -43.44 -19.91 -21.21
CA ASP A 46 -43.10 -19.00 -20.12
C ASP A 46 -43.45 -19.61 -18.78
N VAL A 47 -42.77 -19.13 -17.73
CA VAL A 47 -42.98 -19.56 -16.36
C VAL A 47 -43.28 -18.32 -15.52
N GLU A 48 -44.48 -18.25 -14.97
CA GLU A 48 -44.89 -17.18 -14.11
C GLU A 48 -45.02 -17.61 -12.65
N PHE A 49 -44.62 -16.69 -11.75
CA PHE A 49 -44.81 -16.85 -10.33
C PHE A 49 -46.13 -16.14 -9.93
N ASP A 50 -47.04 -16.90 -9.45
CA ASP A 50 -48.24 -16.34 -8.78
C ASP A 50 -47.88 -16.13 -7.26
N ARG A 51 -47.64 -14.86 -6.93
CA ARG A 51 -47.23 -14.46 -5.57
C ARG A 51 -48.38 -14.59 -4.56
N ASP A 52 -49.60 -14.53 -5.00
CA ASP A 52 -50.78 -14.61 -4.14
C ASP A 52 -51.05 -16.05 -3.69
N THR A 53 -50.86 -16.98 -4.61
CA THR A 53 -51.06 -18.42 -4.37
C THR A 53 -49.79 -19.17 -4.06
N ASN A 54 -48.63 -18.52 -4.09
CA ASN A 54 -47.29 -19.16 -3.97
C ASN A 54 -47.14 -20.37 -4.89
N THR A 55 -47.62 -20.27 -6.13
CA THR A 55 -47.53 -21.36 -7.11
C THR A 55 -46.81 -20.92 -8.36
N ILE A 56 -46.19 -21.90 -9.03
CA ILE A 56 -45.55 -21.72 -10.35
C ILE A 56 -46.55 -22.16 -11.40
N LYS A 57 -46.81 -21.30 -12.35
CA LYS A 57 -47.61 -21.56 -13.54
C LYS A 57 -46.69 -21.67 -14.76
N LEU A 58 -46.92 -22.71 -15.53
CA LEU A 58 -46.26 -22.91 -16.82
C LEU A 58 -47.25 -22.51 -17.91
N ILE A 59 -46.88 -21.53 -18.68
CA ILE A 59 -47.72 -21.03 -19.76
C ILE A 59 -47.11 -21.48 -21.06
N SER A 60 -47.82 -22.38 -21.77
CA SER A 60 -47.38 -22.87 -23.08
C SER A 60 -48.23 -22.27 -24.20
N LYS A 61 -47.58 -21.83 -25.26
CA LYS A 61 -48.25 -21.39 -26.48
C LYS A 61 -48.64 -22.64 -27.29
N LYS A 62 -49.94 -22.78 -27.60
CA LYS A 62 -50.48 -23.92 -28.38
C LYS A 62 -51.33 -23.43 -29.53
N MET A 63 -51.19 -24.12 -30.70
CA MET A 63 -52.02 -23.87 -31.85
C MET A 63 -53.34 -24.63 -31.73
N VAL A 64 -54.44 -23.98 -32.03
CA VAL A 64 -55.78 -24.57 -32.00
C VAL A 64 -56.04 -25.37 -33.24
N VAL A 65 -56.25 -26.69 -33.09
CA VAL A 65 -56.50 -27.64 -34.16
C VAL A 65 -57.75 -28.48 -33.88
N ASN A 66 -58.36 -29.11 -34.93
CA ASN A 66 -59.46 -29.99 -34.71
C ASN A 66 -59.09 -31.30 -34.03
N ASN A 67 -57.98 -31.92 -34.45
CA ASN A 67 -57.45 -33.13 -33.86
C ASN A 67 -55.96 -32.94 -33.55
N PRO A 68 -55.62 -32.74 -32.29
CA PRO A 68 -54.21 -32.53 -31.90
C PRO A 68 -53.41 -33.83 -32.08
N MET A 69 -52.36 -33.78 -32.92
CA MET A 69 -51.42 -34.87 -33.09
C MET A 69 -50.28 -34.73 -32.04
N ASN A 70 -49.90 -33.50 -31.70
CA ASN A 70 -48.92 -33.24 -30.68
C ASN A 70 -49.54 -32.37 -29.57
N ARG A 71 -50.00 -33.02 -28.49
CA ARG A 71 -50.64 -32.33 -27.32
C ARG A 71 -49.75 -31.29 -26.64
N ALA A 72 -48.47 -31.28 -26.96
CA ALA A 72 -47.57 -30.31 -26.37
C ALA A 72 -47.52 -28.99 -27.18
N GLU A 73 -47.88 -29.00 -28.46
CA GLU A 73 -47.90 -27.84 -29.38
C GLU A 73 -49.29 -27.49 -29.88
N GLU A 74 -50.23 -28.43 -29.73
CA GLU A 74 -51.55 -28.31 -30.28
C GLU A 74 -52.62 -28.52 -29.19
N ILE A 75 -53.73 -27.81 -29.28
CA ILE A 75 -54.88 -27.98 -28.41
C ILE A 75 -56.14 -28.19 -29.25
N ALA A 76 -57.01 -29.11 -28.79
CA ALA A 76 -58.29 -29.31 -29.43
C ALA A 76 -59.17 -28.07 -29.40
N PHE A 77 -59.82 -27.74 -30.50
CA PHE A 77 -60.73 -26.57 -30.61
C PHE A 77 -61.81 -26.57 -29.50
N ALA A 78 -62.36 -27.73 -29.12
CA ALA A 78 -63.31 -27.83 -28.03
C ALA A 78 -62.75 -27.49 -26.63
N GLU A 79 -61.44 -27.74 -26.41
CA GLU A 79 -60.74 -27.37 -25.20
C GLU A 79 -60.33 -25.92 -25.22
N ALA A 80 -59.85 -25.42 -26.36
CA ALA A 80 -59.48 -24.02 -26.58
C ALA A 80 -60.66 -23.05 -26.31
N LYS A 81 -61.87 -23.40 -26.76
CA LYS A 81 -63.09 -22.65 -26.52
C LYS A 81 -63.49 -22.53 -25.05
N LYS A 82 -63.06 -23.43 -24.19
CA LYS A 82 -63.29 -23.32 -22.73
C LYS A 82 -62.40 -22.28 -22.08
N ILE A 83 -61.25 -22.01 -22.68
CA ILE A 83 -60.24 -21.08 -22.21
C ILE A 83 -60.55 -19.66 -22.78
N ASN A 84 -60.77 -19.60 -24.09
CA ASN A 84 -61.14 -18.38 -24.78
C ASN A 84 -62.35 -18.65 -25.76
N PRO A 85 -63.57 -18.16 -25.51
CA PRO A 85 -64.73 -18.40 -26.34
C PRO A 85 -64.61 -17.91 -27.78
N ASP A 86 -63.79 -16.88 -28.03
CA ASP A 86 -63.67 -16.21 -29.35
C ASP A 86 -62.61 -16.81 -30.24
N VAL A 87 -61.93 -17.92 -29.81
CA VAL A 87 -60.85 -18.56 -30.52
C VAL A 87 -61.30 -19.21 -31.82
N GLN A 88 -60.45 -19.12 -32.88
CA GLN A 88 -60.66 -19.74 -34.19
C GLN A 88 -59.64 -20.88 -34.42
N LEU A 89 -59.95 -21.74 -35.40
CA LEU A 89 -59.00 -22.78 -35.82
C LEU A 89 -57.76 -22.15 -36.44
N GLY A 90 -56.59 -22.54 -36.00
CA GLY A 90 -55.31 -21.98 -36.41
C GLY A 90 -54.78 -20.84 -35.55
N ASP A 91 -55.57 -20.37 -34.57
CA ASP A 91 -55.12 -19.36 -33.62
C ASP A 91 -54.14 -19.95 -32.62
N ASP A 92 -53.21 -19.09 -32.13
CA ASP A 92 -52.30 -19.40 -31.02
C ASP A 92 -52.95 -18.97 -29.70
N ILE A 93 -53.05 -19.86 -28.76
CA ILE A 93 -53.50 -19.56 -27.39
C ILE A 93 -52.48 -19.93 -26.34
N TYR A 94 -52.47 -19.17 -25.24
CA TYR A 94 -51.65 -19.46 -24.08
C TYR A 94 -52.45 -20.33 -23.10
N VAL A 95 -51.89 -21.51 -22.82
CA VAL A 95 -52.52 -22.52 -21.95
C VAL A 95 -51.70 -22.69 -20.69
N GLU A 96 -52.37 -22.50 -19.52
CA GLU A 96 -51.77 -22.79 -18.23
C GLU A 96 -51.67 -24.30 -18.05
N GLU A 97 -50.45 -24.78 -17.82
CA GLU A 97 -50.16 -26.19 -17.56
C GLU A 97 -49.70 -26.35 -16.09
N ASN A 98 -50.09 -27.41 -15.45
CA ASN A 98 -49.60 -27.75 -14.14
C ASN A 98 -48.19 -28.33 -14.26
N PRO A 99 -47.13 -27.69 -13.75
CA PRO A 99 -45.75 -28.15 -13.85
C PRO A 99 -45.57 -29.58 -13.34
N LEU A 100 -46.28 -29.96 -12.27
CA LEU A 100 -46.20 -31.28 -11.66
C LEU A 100 -46.73 -32.43 -12.58
N GLN A 101 -47.67 -32.09 -13.46
CA GLN A 101 -48.22 -33.09 -14.41
C GLN A 101 -47.44 -33.08 -15.73
N SER A 102 -46.93 -31.93 -16.13
CA SER A 102 -46.18 -31.75 -17.40
C SER A 102 -44.71 -32.21 -17.25
N PHE A 103 -44.12 -32.15 -16.06
CA PHE A 103 -42.74 -32.58 -15.83
C PHE A 103 -42.70 -34.08 -15.51
N GLY A 104 -42.08 -34.88 -16.37
CA GLY A 104 -41.66 -36.24 -16.02
C GLY A 104 -40.55 -36.22 -14.93
N ARG A 105 -40.30 -37.42 -14.31
CA ARG A 105 -39.26 -37.54 -13.26
C ARG A 105 -37.89 -36.97 -13.68
N ILE A 106 -37.52 -37.16 -14.94
CA ILE A 106 -36.22 -36.71 -15.47
C ILE A 106 -36.14 -35.19 -15.51
N ALA A 107 -37.23 -34.52 -15.99
CA ALA A 107 -37.25 -33.03 -16.05
C ALA A 107 -37.27 -32.43 -14.63
N ALA A 108 -38.01 -33.02 -13.69
CA ALA A 108 -38.02 -32.59 -12.30
C ALA A 108 -36.63 -32.69 -11.65
N GLN A 109 -35.89 -33.79 -11.91
CA GLN A 109 -34.50 -33.93 -11.44
C GLN A 109 -33.57 -32.90 -12.11
N THR A 110 -33.75 -32.67 -13.43
CA THR A 110 -32.96 -31.66 -14.15
C THR A 110 -33.23 -30.26 -13.59
N ALA A 111 -34.51 -29.89 -13.39
CA ALA A 111 -34.87 -28.60 -12.78
C ALA A 111 -34.21 -28.42 -11.40
N LYS A 112 -34.31 -29.42 -10.53
CA LYS A 112 -33.63 -29.39 -9.22
C LYS A 112 -32.13 -29.18 -9.34
N GLN A 113 -31.48 -29.90 -10.26
CA GLN A 113 -30.02 -29.76 -10.46
C GLN A 113 -29.64 -28.38 -10.96
N VAL A 114 -30.40 -27.82 -11.93
CA VAL A 114 -30.17 -26.47 -12.46
C VAL A 114 -30.41 -25.40 -11.41
N ILE A 115 -31.51 -25.52 -10.60
CA ILE A 115 -31.77 -24.62 -9.49
C ILE A 115 -30.60 -24.62 -8.51
N MET A 116 -30.14 -25.79 -8.06
CA MET A 116 -29.02 -25.89 -7.13
C MET A 116 -27.71 -25.35 -7.70
N GLN A 117 -27.48 -25.51 -9.01
CA GLN A 117 -26.33 -24.94 -9.69
C GLN A 117 -26.41 -23.41 -9.73
N LYS A 118 -27.57 -22.86 -10.12
CA LYS A 118 -27.79 -21.41 -10.19
C LYS A 118 -27.72 -20.72 -8.82
N ILE A 119 -28.27 -21.35 -7.77
CA ILE A 119 -28.14 -20.86 -6.40
C ILE A 119 -26.65 -20.80 -6.00
N LYS A 120 -25.85 -21.82 -6.34
CA LYS A 120 -24.41 -21.82 -6.06
C LYS A 120 -23.66 -20.75 -6.88
N GLU A 121 -24.10 -20.48 -8.11
CA GLU A 121 -23.52 -19.40 -8.93
C GLU A 121 -23.86 -18.03 -8.34
N ALA A 122 -25.11 -17.79 -7.93
CA ALA A 122 -25.54 -16.57 -7.27
C ALA A 122 -24.79 -16.36 -5.93
N GLU A 123 -24.71 -17.38 -5.09
CA GLU A 123 -23.93 -17.34 -3.83
C GLU A 123 -22.47 -16.95 -4.08
N LYS A 124 -21.83 -17.55 -5.09
CA LYS A 124 -20.45 -17.22 -5.47
C LYS A 124 -20.30 -15.77 -5.93
N ASN A 125 -21.27 -15.26 -6.68
CA ASN A 125 -21.24 -13.87 -7.13
C ASN A 125 -21.41 -12.90 -5.95
N ILE A 126 -22.34 -13.15 -5.05
CA ILE A 126 -22.55 -12.33 -3.84
C ILE A 126 -21.28 -12.31 -2.98
N ILE A 127 -20.67 -13.47 -2.74
CA ILE A 127 -19.42 -13.54 -1.98
C ILE A 127 -18.29 -12.77 -2.72
N TYR A 128 -18.24 -12.89 -4.06
CA TYR A 128 -17.25 -12.16 -4.85
C TYR A 128 -17.43 -10.65 -4.70
N GLU A 129 -18.61 -10.11 -4.88
CA GLU A 129 -18.88 -8.66 -4.74
C GLU A 129 -18.58 -8.17 -3.31
N GLU A 130 -19.05 -8.90 -2.27
CA GLU A 130 -18.78 -8.58 -0.88
C GLU A 130 -17.28 -8.44 -0.56
N PHE A 131 -16.46 -9.38 -1.05
CA PHE A 131 -15.02 -9.34 -0.80
C PHE A 131 -14.29 -8.40 -1.77
N LYS A 132 -14.84 -8.17 -2.96
CA LYS A 132 -14.29 -7.22 -3.94
C LYS A 132 -14.31 -5.80 -3.40
N ASP A 133 -15.40 -5.40 -2.76
CA ASP A 133 -15.54 -4.09 -2.12
C ASP A 133 -14.59 -3.91 -0.92
N ARG A 134 -14.07 -5.02 -0.40
CA ARG A 134 -13.11 -5.05 0.72
C ARG A 134 -11.66 -5.22 0.28
N GLU A 135 -11.34 -5.14 -1.01
CA GLU A 135 -9.97 -5.13 -1.48
C GLU A 135 -9.20 -3.94 -0.90
N GLY A 136 -8.09 -4.22 -0.27
CA GLY A 136 -7.29 -3.23 0.44
C GLY A 136 -7.66 -3.05 1.91
N ASP A 137 -8.66 -3.75 2.44
CA ASP A 137 -9.03 -3.71 3.84
C ASP A 137 -8.43 -4.85 4.65
N LEU A 138 -8.36 -4.65 5.97
CA LEU A 138 -7.97 -5.69 6.90
C LEU A 138 -9.14 -6.62 7.22
N ILE A 139 -8.87 -7.92 7.20
CA ILE A 139 -9.83 -8.94 7.58
C ILE A 139 -9.24 -9.87 8.63
N ASN A 140 -10.11 -10.35 9.52
CA ASN A 140 -9.77 -11.39 10.49
C ASN A 140 -10.35 -12.72 10.06
N GLY A 141 -9.57 -13.78 10.23
CA GLY A 141 -10.02 -15.14 10.00
C GLY A 141 -9.28 -16.12 10.91
N TYR A 142 -9.54 -17.39 10.74
CA TYR A 142 -8.88 -18.45 11.50
C TYR A 142 -8.10 -19.37 10.56
N LEU A 143 -6.85 -19.70 10.90
CA LEU A 143 -6.06 -20.63 10.12
C LEU A 143 -6.69 -22.02 10.12
N GLN A 144 -7.22 -22.45 9.00
CA GLN A 144 -7.88 -23.74 8.87
C GLN A 144 -6.90 -24.85 8.50
N ARG A 145 -6.02 -24.59 7.54
CA ARG A 145 -5.02 -25.56 7.07
C ARG A 145 -3.81 -24.85 6.45
N ARG A 146 -2.68 -25.57 6.43
CA ARG A 146 -1.43 -25.13 5.80
C ARG A 146 -1.00 -26.14 4.74
N THR A 147 -0.57 -25.65 3.59
CA THR A 147 0.09 -26.44 2.55
C THR A 147 1.51 -25.91 2.32
N ARG A 148 2.26 -26.51 1.40
CA ARG A 148 3.59 -25.99 1.01
C ARG A 148 3.52 -24.66 0.28
N GLU A 149 2.40 -24.38 -0.39
CA GLU A 149 2.24 -23.20 -1.27
C GLU A 149 1.51 -22.06 -0.59
N ALA A 150 0.58 -22.36 0.33
CA ALA A 150 -0.26 -21.35 0.97
C ALA A 150 -0.79 -21.79 2.33
N MET A 151 -1.21 -20.81 3.13
CA MET A 151 -2.10 -20.97 4.26
C MET A 151 -3.53 -20.66 3.81
N TYR A 152 -4.49 -21.40 4.35
CA TYR A 152 -5.90 -21.22 4.08
C TYR A 152 -6.59 -20.74 5.34
N VAL A 153 -7.24 -19.60 5.24
CA VAL A 153 -7.85 -18.88 6.35
C VAL A 153 -9.36 -18.90 6.19
N ASP A 154 -10.06 -19.36 7.18
CA ASP A 154 -11.52 -19.33 7.22
C ASP A 154 -11.98 -17.89 7.51
N LEU A 155 -12.70 -17.30 6.55
CA LEU A 155 -13.28 -15.96 6.63
C LEU A 155 -14.77 -15.98 6.96
N GLY A 156 -15.31 -17.14 7.33
CA GLY A 156 -16.71 -17.39 7.67
C GLY A 156 -17.55 -17.79 6.45
N ARG A 157 -17.65 -16.97 5.42
CA ARG A 157 -18.44 -17.28 4.21
C ARG A 157 -17.62 -17.92 3.10
N THR A 158 -16.32 -17.69 3.08
CA THR A 158 -15.38 -18.24 2.11
C THR A 158 -14.01 -18.48 2.74
N GLU A 159 -13.17 -19.20 2.03
CA GLU A 159 -11.78 -19.45 2.40
C GLU A 159 -10.86 -18.42 1.74
N GLY A 160 -10.06 -17.72 2.54
CA GLY A 160 -8.98 -16.85 2.07
C GLY A 160 -7.70 -17.65 1.84
N ILE A 161 -6.95 -17.28 0.83
CA ILE A 161 -5.67 -17.90 0.47
C ILE A 161 -4.56 -16.92 0.79
N LEU A 162 -3.65 -17.29 1.67
CA LEU A 162 -2.44 -16.54 1.99
C LEU A 162 -1.23 -17.28 1.38
N PRO A 163 -0.80 -16.92 0.13
CA PRO A 163 0.30 -17.57 -0.57
C PRO A 163 1.62 -17.43 0.19
N TYR A 164 2.54 -18.35 0.01
CA TYR A 164 3.85 -18.30 0.68
C TYR A 164 4.60 -16.97 0.46
N ARG A 165 4.48 -16.37 -0.72
CA ARG A 165 5.11 -15.08 -1.07
C ARG A 165 4.54 -13.89 -0.30
N GLU A 166 3.29 -14.02 0.14
CA GLU A 166 2.53 -13.03 0.87
C GLU A 166 2.59 -13.24 2.40
N GLN A 167 3.37 -14.23 2.86
CA GLN A 167 3.62 -14.50 4.27
C GLN A 167 4.90 -13.80 4.71
N SER A 168 4.96 -13.39 5.98
CA SER A 168 6.19 -12.95 6.62
C SER A 168 6.99 -14.17 7.09
N GLN A 169 8.31 -14.13 6.93
CA GLN A 169 9.18 -15.27 7.25
C GLN A 169 9.28 -15.56 8.75
N LEU A 170 9.04 -14.55 9.60
CA LEU A 170 9.11 -14.70 11.05
C LEU A 170 7.80 -15.18 11.68
N GLU A 171 6.70 -15.09 10.95
CA GLU A 171 5.38 -15.39 11.47
C GLU A 171 5.10 -16.90 11.46
N HIS A 172 4.66 -17.41 12.62
CA HIS A 172 4.37 -18.81 12.81
C HIS A 172 2.99 -18.99 13.43
N PHE A 173 1.98 -19.24 12.62
CA PHE A 173 0.61 -19.45 13.08
C PHE A 173 0.31 -20.94 13.29
N LYS A 174 -0.46 -21.26 14.32
CA LYS A 174 -1.01 -22.61 14.58
C LYS A 174 -2.39 -22.74 13.94
N ILE A 175 -2.76 -23.97 13.59
CA ILE A 175 -4.13 -24.27 13.11
C ILE A 175 -5.13 -23.86 14.19
N GLY A 176 -6.19 -23.15 13.79
CA GLY A 176 -7.20 -22.58 14.68
C GLY A 176 -6.85 -21.20 15.26
N GLU A 177 -5.65 -20.68 14.99
CA GLU A 177 -5.24 -19.36 15.44
C GLU A 177 -5.86 -18.26 14.58
N ARG A 178 -6.17 -17.13 15.23
CA ARG A 178 -6.71 -15.96 14.55
C ARG A 178 -5.61 -15.26 13.79
N ILE A 179 -5.86 -14.99 12.53
CA ILE A 179 -4.96 -14.25 11.63
C ILE A 179 -5.67 -13.00 11.14
N LYS A 180 -4.98 -11.85 11.24
CA LYS A 180 -5.37 -10.61 10.59
C LYS A 180 -4.56 -10.50 9.29
N ALA A 181 -5.19 -10.20 8.18
CA ALA A 181 -4.52 -10.07 6.89
C ALA A 181 -5.19 -9.01 6.02
N LEU A 182 -4.44 -8.49 5.08
CA LEU A 182 -4.95 -7.59 4.03
C LEU A 182 -5.63 -8.42 2.94
N VAL A 183 -6.79 -8.02 2.48
CA VAL A 183 -7.37 -8.52 1.24
C VAL A 183 -6.61 -7.91 0.07
N LEU A 184 -5.71 -8.68 -0.53
CA LEU A 184 -4.85 -8.18 -1.60
C LEU A 184 -5.59 -8.11 -2.94
N SER A 185 -6.32 -9.17 -3.29
CA SER A 185 -7.13 -9.24 -4.50
C SER A 185 -8.19 -10.32 -4.41
N VAL A 186 -9.28 -10.14 -5.15
CA VAL A 186 -10.37 -11.12 -5.25
C VAL A 186 -10.57 -11.50 -6.72
N GLN A 187 -10.52 -12.79 -7.02
CA GLN A 187 -10.57 -13.33 -8.37
C GLN A 187 -11.75 -14.26 -8.56
N LYS A 188 -12.45 -14.16 -9.70
CA LYS A 188 -13.49 -15.11 -10.08
C LYS A 188 -12.85 -16.36 -10.71
N ASN A 189 -12.97 -17.48 -10.01
CA ASN A 189 -12.54 -18.79 -10.53
C ASN A 189 -13.75 -19.68 -10.77
N THR A 190 -13.61 -20.70 -11.62
CA THR A 190 -14.67 -21.68 -11.92
C THR A 190 -15.18 -22.41 -10.66
N LYS A 191 -14.31 -22.61 -9.66
CA LYS A 191 -14.67 -23.25 -8.39
C LYS A 191 -15.34 -22.30 -7.39
N GLY A 192 -15.17 -20.97 -7.55
CA GLY A 192 -15.70 -19.93 -6.67
C GLY A 192 -14.77 -18.74 -6.57
N PRO A 193 -15.13 -17.69 -5.80
CA PRO A 193 -14.27 -16.55 -5.54
C PRO A 193 -13.01 -17.02 -4.81
N SER A 194 -11.86 -16.51 -5.23
CA SER A 194 -10.57 -16.73 -4.59
C SER A 194 -10.13 -15.42 -3.96
N VAL A 195 -10.18 -15.34 -2.65
CA VAL A 195 -9.74 -14.18 -1.87
C VAL A 195 -8.27 -14.36 -1.55
N ILE A 196 -7.42 -13.57 -2.17
CA ILE A 196 -5.97 -13.59 -1.92
C ILE A 196 -5.67 -12.64 -0.77
N LEU A 197 -5.00 -13.16 0.25
CA LEU A 197 -4.61 -12.44 1.43
C LEU A 197 -3.11 -12.12 1.40
N SER A 198 -2.71 -11.04 2.05
CA SER A 198 -1.31 -10.68 2.23
C SER A 198 -1.04 -10.19 3.66
N ARG A 199 0.13 -10.57 4.19
CA ARG A 199 0.75 -10.00 5.38
C ARG A 199 2.12 -9.40 5.06
N ALA A 200 2.64 -9.62 3.84
CA ALA A 200 3.92 -9.09 3.37
C ALA A 200 3.80 -7.73 2.68
N HIS A 201 2.64 -7.38 2.15
CA HIS A 201 2.42 -6.14 1.41
C HIS A 201 2.56 -4.89 2.30
N THR A 202 3.10 -3.79 1.77
CA THR A 202 3.27 -2.51 2.50
C THR A 202 1.94 -1.95 3.01
N ARG A 203 0.88 -2.07 2.21
CA ARG A 203 -0.47 -1.62 2.55
C ARG A 203 -1.04 -2.31 3.80
N PHE A 204 -0.55 -3.50 4.16
CA PHE A 204 -0.91 -4.14 5.42
C PHE A 204 -0.45 -3.30 6.63
N VAL A 205 0.78 -2.77 6.56
CA VAL A 205 1.30 -1.87 7.61
C VAL A 205 0.56 -0.54 7.63
N GLU A 206 0.30 0.05 6.46
CA GLU A 206 -0.48 1.28 6.33
C GLU A 206 -1.84 1.17 7.03
N ARG A 207 -2.59 0.11 6.75
CA ARG A 207 -3.88 -0.16 7.39
C ARG A 207 -3.79 -0.44 8.90
N LEU A 208 -2.68 -1.01 9.36
CA LEU A 208 -2.43 -1.15 10.80
C LEU A 208 -2.19 0.21 11.46
N PHE A 209 -1.49 1.13 10.80
CA PHE A 209 -1.31 2.50 11.28
C PHE A 209 -2.66 3.22 11.37
N GLU A 210 -3.48 3.19 10.34
CA GLU A 210 -4.83 3.77 10.35
C GLU A 210 -5.71 3.21 11.49
N MET A 211 -5.58 1.93 11.80
CA MET A 211 -6.37 1.28 12.84
C MET A 211 -5.92 1.63 14.26
N GLU A 212 -4.62 1.79 14.48
CA GLU A 212 -4.02 1.99 15.82
C GLU A 212 -3.79 3.47 16.14
N ILE A 213 -3.74 4.36 15.14
CA ILE A 213 -3.36 5.76 15.27
C ILE A 213 -4.51 6.64 14.76
N PRO A 214 -5.29 7.25 15.68
CA PRO A 214 -6.42 8.10 15.30
C PRO A 214 -6.01 9.27 14.42
N GLU A 215 -4.85 9.88 14.65
CA GLU A 215 -4.33 11.01 13.89
C GLU A 215 -4.04 10.66 12.42
N VAL A 216 -3.68 9.39 12.15
CA VAL A 216 -3.54 8.87 10.78
C VAL A 216 -4.91 8.58 10.17
N TYR A 217 -5.82 7.98 10.94
CA TYR A 217 -7.19 7.70 10.49
C TYR A 217 -7.96 8.97 10.13
N ASP A 218 -7.78 10.02 10.91
CA ASP A 218 -8.44 11.33 10.71
C ASP A 218 -7.74 12.18 9.62
N GLY A 219 -6.63 11.71 9.04
CA GLY A 219 -5.85 12.42 8.02
C GLY A 219 -5.10 13.65 8.56
N ILE A 220 -4.86 13.73 9.86
CA ILE A 220 -4.06 14.79 10.50
C ILE A 220 -2.57 14.53 10.32
N VAL A 221 -2.19 13.25 10.37
CA VAL A 221 -0.86 12.73 10.04
C VAL A 221 -0.99 11.90 8.78
N GLU A 222 -0.21 12.25 7.77
CA GLU A 222 -0.18 11.54 6.50
C GLU A 222 1.03 10.60 6.42
N ILE A 223 0.83 9.44 5.81
CA ILE A 223 1.90 8.50 5.50
C ILE A 223 2.36 8.74 4.08
N GLU A 224 3.50 9.41 3.93
CA GLU A 224 4.06 9.76 2.63
C GLU A 224 4.69 8.57 1.89
N ALA A 225 5.40 7.73 2.64
CA ALA A 225 6.04 6.57 2.06
C ALA A 225 6.22 5.44 3.06
N ILE A 226 6.07 4.20 2.58
CA ILE A 226 6.37 2.98 3.34
C ILE A 226 7.29 2.10 2.52
N VAL A 227 8.41 1.72 3.12
CA VAL A 227 9.33 0.73 2.55
C VAL A 227 9.51 -0.41 3.54
N ARG A 228 9.29 -1.63 3.07
CA ARG A 228 9.20 -2.81 3.93
C ARG A 228 10.03 -3.98 3.40
N GLU A 229 10.68 -4.67 4.31
CA GLU A 229 11.19 -6.04 4.15
C GLU A 229 10.44 -6.88 5.20
N ALA A 230 9.37 -7.56 4.75
CA ALA A 230 8.43 -8.26 5.61
C ALA A 230 9.12 -9.24 6.58
N GLY A 231 8.78 -9.15 7.86
CA GLY A 231 9.39 -9.92 8.94
C GLY A 231 10.74 -9.41 9.40
N MET A 232 11.31 -8.41 8.76
CA MET A 232 12.63 -7.88 9.14
C MET A 232 12.55 -6.44 9.65
N ARG A 233 12.22 -5.51 8.77
CA ARG A 233 12.16 -4.09 9.11
C ARG A 233 11.29 -3.31 8.14
N THR A 234 10.58 -2.33 8.67
CA THR A 234 9.79 -1.37 7.91
C THR A 234 10.21 0.05 8.29
N LYS A 235 10.29 0.93 7.30
CA LYS A 235 10.44 2.37 7.50
C LYS A 235 9.20 3.07 6.97
N VAL A 236 8.69 4.00 7.77
CA VAL A 236 7.48 4.78 7.47
C VAL A 236 7.85 6.25 7.58
N ALA A 237 7.71 6.99 6.49
CA ALA A 237 7.85 8.45 6.48
C ALA A 237 6.48 9.08 6.68
N VAL A 238 6.36 9.96 7.66
CA VAL A 238 5.12 10.62 8.03
C VAL A 238 5.28 12.13 8.03
N SER A 239 4.22 12.84 7.69
CA SER A 239 4.14 14.29 7.71
C SER A 239 2.87 14.76 8.42
N SER A 240 2.77 16.04 8.70
CA SER A 240 1.54 16.69 9.14
C SER A 240 1.51 18.10 8.59
N ASP A 241 0.37 18.52 8.04
CA ASP A 241 0.13 19.90 7.60
C ASP A 241 -0.01 20.88 8.79
N ARG A 242 -0.05 20.37 10.00
CA ARG A 242 -0.24 21.15 11.22
C ARG A 242 1.05 21.27 12.00
N ASP A 243 1.58 22.47 12.11
CA ASP A 243 2.81 22.80 12.85
C ASP A 243 2.74 22.46 14.36
N ASP A 244 1.53 22.34 14.91
CA ASP A 244 1.30 22.03 16.33
C ASP A 244 1.32 20.53 16.65
N ILE A 245 1.49 19.66 15.61
CA ILE A 245 1.45 18.21 15.75
C ILE A 245 2.79 17.58 15.40
N ASP A 246 3.38 16.89 16.37
CA ASP A 246 4.52 16.00 16.14
C ASP A 246 4.03 14.71 15.47
N SER A 247 4.22 14.61 14.13
CA SER A 247 3.77 13.47 13.32
C SER A 247 4.41 12.15 13.76
N VAL A 248 5.69 12.16 14.11
CA VAL A 248 6.42 10.97 14.60
C VAL A 248 5.95 10.61 15.99
N GLY A 249 5.84 11.59 16.91
CA GLY A 249 5.37 11.39 18.26
C GLY A 249 3.94 10.86 18.33
N ALA A 250 3.04 11.33 17.47
CA ALA A 250 1.68 10.82 17.33
C ALA A 250 1.65 9.34 16.94
N CYS A 251 2.49 8.94 15.99
CA CYS A 251 2.60 7.56 15.53
C CYS A 251 3.24 6.63 16.58
N VAL A 252 4.27 7.09 17.26
CA VAL A 252 4.97 6.30 18.28
C VAL A 252 4.11 6.18 19.56
N GLY A 253 3.46 7.29 19.96
CA GLY A 253 2.65 7.37 21.15
C GLY A 253 3.47 7.39 22.44
N MET A 254 2.80 7.64 23.57
CA MET A 254 3.46 7.72 24.88
C MET A 254 4.22 6.43 25.19
N LYS A 255 5.54 6.55 25.44
CA LYS A 255 6.45 5.41 25.70
C LYS A 255 6.42 4.33 24.60
N GLY A 256 6.01 4.68 23.39
CA GLY A 256 5.98 3.76 22.26
C GLY A 256 4.82 2.76 22.27
N ILE A 257 3.75 2.97 23.04
CA ILE A 257 2.66 2.00 23.20
C ILE A 257 1.97 1.72 21.86
N ARG A 258 1.69 2.75 21.04
CA ARG A 258 0.99 2.60 19.75
C ARG A 258 1.83 1.79 18.75
N ILE A 259 3.07 2.19 18.55
CA ILE A 259 3.96 1.48 17.63
C ILE A 259 4.26 0.05 18.11
N GLN A 260 4.33 -0.20 19.42
CA GLN A 260 4.51 -1.54 19.97
C GLN A 260 3.29 -2.45 19.73
N SER A 261 2.08 -1.89 19.65
CA SER A 261 0.87 -2.65 19.27
C SER A 261 1.01 -3.18 17.83
N ILE A 262 1.44 -2.31 16.91
CA ILE A 262 1.67 -2.69 15.51
C ILE A 262 2.82 -3.70 15.39
N VAL A 263 3.94 -3.47 16.08
CA VAL A 263 5.09 -4.40 16.11
C VAL A 263 4.66 -5.78 16.62
N ARG A 264 3.79 -5.85 17.61
CA ARG A 264 3.25 -7.10 18.15
C ARG A 264 2.36 -7.83 17.13
N GLU A 265 1.51 -7.09 16.41
CA GLU A 265 0.69 -7.67 15.31
C GLU A 265 1.58 -8.24 14.19
N LEU A 266 2.75 -7.63 13.95
CA LEU A 266 3.75 -8.06 12.97
C LEU A 266 4.78 -9.07 13.51
N GLU A 267 4.48 -9.72 14.66
CA GLU A 267 5.34 -10.74 15.29
C GLU A 267 6.79 -10.29 15.52
N GLY A 268 6.98 -9.00 15.84
CA GLY A 268 8.28 -8.44 16.18
C GLY A 268 9.06 -7.81 15.03
N GLU A 269 8.45 -7.60 13.87
CA GLU A 269 9.04 -6.80 12.80
C GLU A 269 9.34 -5.38 13.29
N LYS A 270 10.58 -4.92 13.09
CA LYS A 270 10.99 -3.59 13.54
C LYS A 270 10.40 -2.50 12.66
N ILE A 271 9.84 -1.47 13.28
CA ILE A 271 9.28 -0.33 12.58
C ILE A 271 10.03 0.92 12.99
N ASP A 272 10.55 1.67 12.02
CA ASP A 272 11.12 2.99 12.20
C ASP A 272 10.17 4.01 11.58
N VAL A 273 9.62 4.87 12.40
CA VAL A 273 8.84 6.03 11.96
C VAL A 273 9.78 7.21 11.88
N VAL A 274 9.79 7.90 10.75
CA VAL A 274 10.64 9.05 10.48
C VAL A 274 9.81 10.21 9.93
N GLU A 275 10.24 11.42 10.23
CA GLU A 275 9.64 12.61 9.68
C GLU A 275 9.98 12.75 8.19
N TYR A 276 8.96 12.95 7.37
CA TYR A 276 9.15 13.25 5.97
C TYR A 276 9.66 14.69 5.77
N SER A 277 10.57 14.88 4.86
CA SER A 277 11.04 16.20 4.45
C SER A 277 11.21 16.26 2.94
N SER A 278 10.79 17.37 2.33
CA SER A 278 11.03 17.64 0.91
C SER A 278 12.51 17.95 0.63
N GLU A 279 13.25 18.40 1.65
CA GLU A 279 14.69 18.66 1.56
C GLU A 279 15.46 17.33 1.57
N LYS A 280 16.25 17.07 0.52
CA LYS A 280 17.00 15.82 0.36
C LYS A 280 17.91 15.51 1.54
N LYS A 281 18.61 16.51 2.08
CA LYS A 281 19.55 16.34 3.18
C LYS A 281 18.83 15.94 4.46
N ALA A 282 17.75 16.64 4.80
CA ALA A 282 16.94 16.35 5.97
C ALA A 282 16.27 14.97 5.84
N MET A 283 15.70 14.66 4.67
CA MET A 283 15.06 13.36 4.44
C MET A 283 16.05 12.20 4.55
N ALA A 284 17.26 12.33 4.01
CA ALA A 284 18.30 11.30 4.11
C ALA A 284 18.76 11.08 5.56
N ALA A 285 18.91 12.17 6.36
CA ALA A 285 19.23 12.08 7.77
C ALA A 285 18.15 11.34 8.55
N ASN A 286 16.89 11.72 8.36
CA ASN A 286 15.73 11.11 9.00
C ASN A 286 15.59 9.64 8.63
N ALA A 287 15.77 9.31 7.34
CA ALA A 287 15.65 7.95 6.83
C ALA A 287 16.70 6.97 7.42
N LEU A 288 17.89 7.46 7.82
CA LEU A 288 18.93 6.65 8.43
C LEU A 288 18.69 6.34 9.91
N THR A 289 17.66 6.93 10.54
CA THR A 289 17.24 6.59 11.90
C THR A 289 17.21 5.06 12.09
N PRO A 290 17.72 4.52 13.22
CA PRO A 290 18.11 5.19 14.46
C PRO A 290 19.58 5.66 14.51
N ALA A 291 20.36 5.61 13.42
CA ALA A 291 21.71 6.14 13.38
C ALA A 291 21.69 7.69 13.34
N ARG A 292 22.67 8.28 14.02
CA ARG A 292 22.89 9.73 13.99
C ARG A 292 23.82 10.05 12.85
N VAL A 293 23.38 10.92 11.96
CA VAL A 293 24.17 11.44 10.85
C VAL A 293 24.79 12.77 11.28
N LYS A 294 26.08 12.95 10.99
CA LYS A 294 26.79 14.17 11.30
C LYS A 294 26.64 15.21 10.19
N GLU A 295 26.76 14.76 8.95
CA GLU A 295 26.74 15.63 7.79
C GLU A 295 26.17 14.86 6.57
N ILE A 296 25.47 15.55 5.70
CA ILE A 296 25.01 14.98 4.42
C ILE A 296 25.50 15.87 3.28
N VAL A 297 26.17 15.24 2.33
CA VAL A 297 26.74 15.88 1.17
C VAL A 297 26.07 15.34 -0.09
N GLU A 298 25.56 16.23 -0.91
CA GLU A 298 24.97 15.85 -2.19
C GLU A 298 26.08 15.49 -3.20
N THR A 299 25.79 14.48 -4.03
CA THR A 299 26.70 14.05 -5.09
C THR A 299 26.16 14.44 -6.46
N VAL A 300 27.07 14.68 -7.42
CA VAL A 300 26.74 15.06 -8.81
C VAL A 300 25.75 14.10 -9.48
N GLY A 301 25.73 12.81 -9.07
CA GLY A 301 24.83 11.80 -9.57
C GLY A 301 23.39 11.86 -8.98
N GLY A 302 23.08 12.88 -8.17
CA GLY A 302 21.74 13.02 -7.56
C GLY A 302 21.53 12.18 -6.31
N GLY A 303 22.52 11.40 -5.85
CA GLY A 303 22.56 10.71 -4.57
C GLY A 303 23.13 11.58 -3.46
N VAL A 304 23.31 10.99 -2.27
CA VAL A 304 23.93 11.66 -1.13
C VAL A 304 24.98 10.79 -0.45
N ILE A 305 26.00 11.42 0.15
CA ILE A 305 26.94 10.77 1.06
C ILE A 305 26.55 11.18 2.48
N ALA A 306 26.22 10.21 3.30
CA ALA A 306 25.93 10.41 4.72
C ALA A 306 27.20 10.12 5.53
N VAL A 307 27.76 11.17 6.15
CA VAL A 307 28.94 11.06 7.02
C VAL A 307 28.46 10.77 8.43
N VAL A 308 28.97 9.69 9.00
CA VAL A 308 28.60 9.23 10.34
C VAL A 308 29.85 9.00 11.19
N GLU A 309 29.68 9.06 12.51
CA GLU A 309 30.74 8.67 13.45
C GLU A 309 31.02 7.16 13.38
N ASN A 310 32.23 6.73 13.73
CA ASN A 310 32.67 5.34 13.65
C ASN A 310 31.76 4.38 14.45
N ASP A 311 31.23 4.81 15.59
CA ASP A 311 30.29 4.04 16.42
C ASP A 311 28.91 3.91 15.78
N GLN A 312 28.46 4.92 15.01
CA GLN A 312 27.18 4.96 14.30
C GLN A 312 27.19 4.20 12.98
N TYR A 313 28.37 3.94 12.38
CA TYR A 313 28.51 3.34 11.06
C TYR A 313 27.78 1.98 10.93
N ARG A 314 27.96 1.10 11.92
CA ARG A 314 27.28 -0.21 11.92
C ARG A 314 25.78 -0.09 12.06
N LEU A 315 25.31 0.92 12.80
CA LEU A 315 23.89 1.19 13.00
C LEU A 315 23.27 1.78 11.73
N ALA A 316 23.98 2.68 11.07
CA ALA A 316 23.56 3.31 9.81
C ALA A 316 23.41 2.29 8.69
N ILE A 317 24.36 1.37 8.52
CA ILE A 317 24.22 0.27 7.57
C ILE A 317 23.16 -0.72 8.01
N GLY A 318 23.12 -1.07 9.29
CA GLY A 318 22.24 -2.09 9.84
C GLY A 318 22.69 -3.53 9.53
N LYS A 319 22.02 -4.52 10.12
CA LYS A 319 22.29 -5.94 9.87
C LYS A 319 22.03 -6.25 8.38
N ASN A 320 23.01 -6.83 7.70
CA ASN A 320 22.95 -7.18 6.25
C ASN A 320 22.60 -5.99 5.33
N GLY A 321 22.89 -4.76 5.74
CA GLY A 321 22.60 -3.56 4.96
C GLY A 321 21.11 -3.17 4.91
N HIS A 322 20.24 -3.74 5.77
CA HIS A 322 18.80 -3.47 5.72
C HIS A 322 18.47 -2.00 5.98
N ASN A 323 19.17 -1.34 6.93
CA ASN A 323 18.86 0.05 7.26
C ASN A 323 19.19 0.99 6.10
N ALA A 324 20.40 0.89 5.54
CA ALA A 324 20.84 1.69 4.40
C ALA A 324 19.95 1.49 3.16
N ARG A 325 19.68 0.21 2.81
CA ARG A 325 18.86 -0.13 1.65
C ARG A 325 17.41 0.38 1.78
N LEU A 326 16.81 0.24 2.98
CA LEU A 326 15.46 0.77 3.22
C LEU A 326 15.47 2.30 3.21
N ALA A 327 16.51 2.95 3.74
CA ALA A 327 16.66 4.39 3.68
C ALA A 327 16.74 4.91 2.24
N SER A 328 17.61 4.32 1.40
CA SER A 328 17.71 4.71 -0.02
C SER A 328 16.39 4.51 -0.77
N ARG A 329 15.67 3.41 -0.51
CA ARG A 329 14.35 3.18 -1.13
C ARG A 329 13.29 4.17 -0.64
N LEU A 330 13.33 4.54 0.65
CA LEU A 330 12.39 5.49 1.24
C LEU A 330 12.57 6.88 0.65
N CYS A 331 13.82 7.30 0.45
CA CYS A 331 14.18 8.58 -0.13
C CYS A 331 14.02 8.61 -1.66
N GLY A 332 14.07 7.45 -2.34
CA GLY A 332 14.03 7.37 -3.80
C GLY A 332 15.36 7.73 -4.50
N PHE A 333 16.44 7.88 -3.74
CA PHE A 333 17.79 8.13 -4.25
C PHE A 333 18.84 7.34 -3.45
N ASP A 334 20.04 7.21 -4.02
CA ASP A 334 21.12 6.45 -3.40
C ASP A 334 21.75 7.20 -2.23
N ILE A 335 21.93 6.49 -1.10
CA ILE A 335 22.60 6.98 0.09
C ILE A 335 23.85 6.16 0.32
N ASP A 336 25.01 6.76 0.14
CA ASP A 336 26.30 6.17 0.49
C ASP A 336 26.70 6.57 1.91
N ILE A 337 27.09 5.59 2.72
CA ILE A 337 27.39 5.83 4.15
C ILE A 337 28.89 5.70 4.34
N LYS A 338 29.52 6.76 4.82
CA LYS A 338 30.96 6.82 5.09
C LYS A 338 31.22 7.28 6.51
N THR A 339 32.32 6.78 7.09
CA THR A 339 32.88 7.38 8.31
C THR A 339 33.61 8.68 7.96
N GLU A 340 33.90 9.53 8.94
CA GLU A 340 34.69 10.75 8.71
C GLU A 340 36.06 10.46 8.07
N GLU A 341 36.71 9.36 8.47
CA GLU A 341 37.99 8.95 7.91
C GLU A 341 37.86 8.54 6.44
N GLN A 342 36.88 7.70 6.13
CA GLN A 342 36.57 7.27 4.76
C GLN A 342 36.14 8.45 3.86
N TYR A 343 35.44 9.43 4.42
CA TYR A 343 35.05 10.63 3.67
C TYR A 343 36.26 11.53 3.37
N ARG A 344 37.17 11.72 4.32
CA ARG A 344 38.43 12.44 4.08
C ARG A 344 39.32 11.74 3.05
N GLU A 345 39.43 10.41 3.10
CA GLU A 345 40.13 9.62 2.08
C GLU A 345 39.45 9.77 0.72
N PHE A 346 38.15 9.74 0.67
CA PHE A 346 37.37 9.96 -0.57
C PHE A 346 37.67 11.33 -1.15
N LEU A 347 37.65 12.41 -0.37
CA LEU A 347 37.99 13.76 -0.84
C LEU A 347 39.42 13.90 -1.34
N SER A 348 40.37 13.10 -0.81
CA SER A 348 41.74 13.07 -1.25
C SER A 348 41.99 12.20 -2.49
N SER A 349 41.03 11.38 -2.87
CA SER A 349 41.11 10.43 -3.97
C SER A 349 41.04 11.09 -5.34
N SER A 350 41.57 10.40 -6.37
CA SER A 350 41.45 10.85 -7.76
C SER A 350 39.98 10.89 -8.27
N GLU A 351 39.10 10.09 -7.67
CA GLU A 351 37.70 10.03 -8.03
C GLU A 351 36.95 11.31 -7.63
N SER A 352 37.24 11.85 -6.42
CA SER A 352 36.64 13.13 -6.00
C SER A 352 37.15 14.30 -6.83
N ARG A 353 38.43 14.26 -7.25
CA ARG A 353 38.96 15.30 -8.15
C ARG A 353 38.31 15.27 -9.52
N ALA A 354 38.09 14.08 -10.10
CA ALA A 354 37.36 13.92 -11.35
C ALA A 354 35.88 14.37 -11.23
N MET A 355 35.28 14.16 -10.07
CA MET A 355 33.89 14.52 -9.77
C MET A 355 33.74 16.04 -9.58
N VAL A 356 34.71 16.69 -8.95
CA VAL A 356 34.82 18.14 -8.83
C VAL A 356 35.08 18.76 -10.21
N GLU A 357 36.02 18.21 -10.98
CA GLU A 357 36.30 18.67 -12.34
C GLU A 357 35.09 18.55 -13.27
N GLN A 358 34.25 17.50 -13.07
CA GLN A 358 32.99 17.31 -13.80
C GLN A 358 31.89 18.28 -13.34
N LEU A 359 31.88 18.70 -12.07
CA LEU A 359 31.01 19.77 -11.54
C LEU A 359 31.34 21.13 -12.17
N PHE A 360 32.63 21.42 -12.26
CA PHE A 360 33.09 22.68 -12.89
C PHE A 360 33.02 22.62 -14.41
N SER A 361 33.05 21.44 -15.03
CA SER A 361 32.84 21.28 -16.49
C SER A 361 31.37 21.19 -16.91
N SER A 362 30.43 21.00 -15.98
CA SER A 362 28.98 20.97 -16.21
C SER A 362 28.26 22.21 -15.67
N ALA A 363 28.95 23.18 -15.07
CA ALA A 363 28.43 24.53 -14.98
C ALA A 363 28.19 25.00 -16.43
N PRO A 364 27.02 25.51 -16.78
CA PRO A 364 26.92 26.19 -18.06
C PRO A 364 28.02 27.23 -18.09
N ASP A 365 28.84 27.23 -19.16
CA ASP A 365 29.73 28.33 -19.48
C ASP A 365 28.84 29.55 -19.74
N ASP A 366 28.40 30.21 -18.66
CA ASP A 366 27.90 31.60 -18.73
C ASP A 366 29.08 32.56 -18.82
N GLU A 367 30.25 32.12 -19.29
CA GLU A 367 31.29 33.02 -19.73
C GLU A 367 30.81 33.72 -21.01
N THR A 368 30.38 34.96 -20.83
CA THR A 368 29.93 35.78 -21.95
C THR A 368 31.13 35.99 -22.91
N SER A 369 30.98 35.49 -24.13
CA SER A 369 32.05 35.64 -25.14
C SER A 369 32.29 37.11 -25.46
N LEU A 370 33.54 37.51 -25.59
CA LEU A 370 33.94 38.86 -26.03
C LEU A 370 33.28 39.27 -27.37
N GLU A 371 32.84 38.28 -28.18
CA GLU A 371 32.13 38.53 -29.45
C GLU A 371 30.69 39.01 -29.26
N GLU A 372 30.10 38.81 -28.09
CA GLU A 372 28.73 39.19 -27.78
C GLU A 372 28.59 40.65 -27.35
N LEU A 373 29.71 41.31 -27.00
CA LEU A 373 29.70 42.75 -26.66
C LEU A 373 29.65 43.64 -27.91
N PRO A 374 28.58 44.43 -28.05
CA PRO A 374 28.45 45.31 -29.20
C PRO A 374 29.50 46.45 -29.11
N GLY A 375 30.32 46.57 -30.15
CA GLY A 375 31.33 47.65 -30.24
C GLY A 375 32.78 47.17 -30.24
N PHE A 376 33.00 45.83 -30.08
CA PHE A 376 34.31 45.23 -30.25
C PHE A 376 34.57 44.86 -31.71
N ASP A 377 35.70 45.34 -32.26
CA ASP A 377 36.16 44.93 -33.57
C ASP A 377 36.93 43.58 -33.46
N ALA A 378 36.79 42.68 -34.45
CA ALA A 378 37.48 41.40 -34.49
C ALA A 378 39.02 41.52 -34.32
N ARG A 379 39.57 42.71 -34.52
CA ARG A 379 40.98 43.00 -34.27
C ARG A 379 41.29 43.21 -32.79
N VAL A 380 40.37 43.84 -32.05
CA VAL A 380 40.49 44.09 -30.60
C VAL A 380 40.34 42.78 -29.86
N ILE A 381 39.37 41.92 -30.23
CA ILE A 381 39.16 40.62 -29.65
C ILE A 381 40.44 39.76 -29.76
N LYS A 382 41.05 39.69 -30.95
CA LYS A 382 42.32 38.95 -31.13
C LYS A 382 43.50 39.50 -30.31
N LEU A 383 43.53 40.78 -30.00
CA LEU A 383 44.57 41.37 -29.17
C LEU A 383 44.33 41.04 -27.68
N LEU A 384 43.09 40.98 -27.23
CA LEU A 384 42.67 40.55 -25.88
C LEU A 384 42.96 39.07 -25.69
N GLU A 385 42.56 38.20 -26.65
CA GLU A 385 42.87 36.77 -26.64
C GLU A 385 44.40 36.52 -26.61
N ALA A 386 45.18 37.27 -27.38
CA ALA A 386 46.65 37.18 -27.37
C ALA A 386 47.24 37.65 -26.03
N GLY A 387 46.52 38.48 -25.28
CA GLY A 387 46.86 38.90 -23.93
C GLY A 387 46.40 37.98 -22.83
N GLY A 388 45.62 36.90 -23.17
CA GLY A 388 45.12 35.92 -22.21
C GLY A 388 43.76 36.21 -21.66
N ILE A 389 43.00 37.12 -22.25
CA ILE A 389 41.64 37.55 -21.88
C ILE A 389 40.68 36.93 -22.89
N PHE A 390 39.86 35.94 -22.47
CA PHE A 390 39.00 35.16 -23.36
C PHE A 390 37.50 35.39 -23.15
N SER A 391 37.13 35.90 -21.96
CA SER A 391 35.73 36.17 -21.58
C SER A 391 35.49 37.60 -21.13
N VAL A 392 34.23 38.01 -21.00
CA VAL A 392 33.85 39.31 -20.46
C VAL A 392 34.24 39.41 -19.00
N GLU A 393 34.12 38.34 -18.26
CA GLU A 393 34.50 38.25 -16.86
C GLU A 393 36.02 38.49 -16.68
N ASP A 394 36.87 37.86 -17.50
CA ASP A 394 38.33 38.11 -17.51
C ASP A 394 38.64 39.58 -17.78
N LEU A 395 37.82 40.20 -18.63
CA LEU A 395 38.01 41.59 -19.02
C LEU A 395 37.60 42.58 -17.91
N VAL A 396 36.54 42.23 -17.14
CA VAL A 396 36.08 43.00 -15.97
C VAL A 396 37.13 42.97 -14.84
N GLU A 397 37.80 41.84 -14.63
CA GLU A 397 38.87 41.72 -13.64
C GLU A 397 40.18 42.45 -14.07
N THR A 398 40.32 42.81 -15.35
CA THR A 398 41.55 43.41 -15.87
C THR A 398 41.54 44.91 -15.69
N SER A 399 42.52 45.45 -14.97
CA SER A 399 42.64 46.89 -14.77
C SER A 399 43.03 47.66 -16.06
N LEU A 400 42.64 48.94 -16.14
CA LEU A 400 42.98 49.79 -17.26
C LEU A 400 44.50 49.93 -17.49
N GLU A 401 45.32 49.79 -16.42
CA GLU A 401 46.76 49.80 -16.50
C GLU A 401 47.34 48.54 -17.12
N ASP A 402 46.69 47.36 -16.87
CA ASP A 402 47.12 46.08 -17.43
C ASP A 402 46.70 45.98 -18.91
N LEU A 403 45.53 46.47 -19.27
CA LEU A 403 45.12 46.61 -20.68
C LEU A 403 46.11 47.45 -21.52
N LYS A 404 46.67 48.50 -20.94
CA LYS A 404 47.68 49.35 -21.63
C LYS A 404 49.05 48.66 -21.82
N LYS A 405 49.34 47.59 -21.09
CA LYS A 405 50.57 46.79 -21.19
C LYS A 405 50.50 45.74 -22.31
N LEU A 406 49.33 45.48 -22.85
CA LEU A 406 49.13 44.50 -23.91
C LEU A 406 49.66 45.03 -25.25
N ASP A 407 50.47 44.20 -25.94
CA ASP A 407 51.04 44.56 -27.25
C ASP A 407 49.93 44.81 -28.29
N GLY A 408 49.84 46.05 -28.77
CA GLY A 408 48.86 46.51 -29.80
C GLY A 408 47.64 47.23 -29.26
N ILE A 409 47.46 47.33 -27.92
CA ILE A 409 46.40 48.10 -27.28
C ILE A 409 46.98 49.38 -26.77
N GLY A 410 46.62 50.48 -27.45
CA GLY A 410 47.05 51.84 -27.04
C GLY A 410 46.06 52.52 -26.08
N GLU A 411 46.47 53.57 -25.39
CA GLU A 411 45.69 54.28 -24.38
C GLU A 411 44.24 54.56 -24.80
N LYS A 412 44.03 55.05 -26.04
CA LYS A 412 42.68 55.32 -26.57
C LYS A 412 41.83 54.09 -26.82
N THR A 413 42.51 52.94 -27.07
CA THR A 413 41.82 51.68 -27.29
C THR A 413 41.42 51.07 -25.95
N ALA A 414 42.29 51.13 -24.92
CA ALA A 414 42.00 50.71 -23.57
C ALA A 414 40.84 51.52 -22.93
N GLU A 415 40.85 52.85 -23.09
CA GLU A 415 39.74 53.71 -22.65
C GLU A 415 38.44 53.41 -23.38
N LYS A 416 38.46 53.04 -24.67
CA LYS A 416 37.28 52.62 -25.42
C LYS A 416 36.73 51.25 -24.92
N ILE A 417 37.61 50.32 -24.62
CA ILE A 417 37.24 49.01 -24.07
C ILE A 417 36.53 49.17 -22.71
N MET A 418 37.10 49.94 -21.80
CA MET A 418 36.49 50.21 -20.48
C MET A 418 35.16 50.97 -20.60
N GLY A 419 35.05 51.90 -21.51
CA GLY A 419 33.79 52.62 -21.74
C GLY A 419 32.67 51.74 -22.29
N ILE A 420 33.01 50.70 -23.08
CA ILE A 420 32.03 49.67 -23.53
C ILE A 420 31.63 48.79 -22.37
N LEU A 421 32.57 48.41 -21.51
CA LEU A 421 32.27 47.61 -20.30
C LEU A 421 31.34 48.38 -19.36
N GLU A 422 31.61 49.66 -19.06
CA GLU A 422 30.76 50.50 -18.21
C GLU A 422 29.34 50.68 -18.78
N GLU A 423 29.16 50.63 -20.11
CA GLU A 423 27.87 50.81 -20.77
C GLU A 423 27.02 49.53 -20.80
N TYR A 424 27.65 48.31 -20.81
CA TYR A 424 26.96 47.04 -21.04
C TYR A 424 27.04 46.03 -19.88
N VAL A 425 27.86 46.30 -18.85
CA VAL A 425 27.98 45.46 -17.67
C VAL A 425 27.49 46.23 -16.45
N ASP A 426 26.39 45.84 -15.88
CA ASP A 426 25.90 46.33 -14.59
C ASP A 426 26.82 45.77 -13.50
N PHE A 427 27.65 46.65 -12.91
CA PHE A 427 28.40 46.30 -11.71
C PHE A 427 27.43 46.33 -10.53
N GLU A 428 27.14 45.19 -9.91
CA GLU A 428 26.57 45.16 -8.57
C GLU A 428 27.61 45.77 -7.63
N GLU A 429 27.30 46.93 -7.05
CA GLU A 429 28.10 47.51 -5.97
C GLU A 429 28.07 46.56 -4.79
N ASP A 430 29.19 45.87 -4.48
CA ASP A 430 29.39 45.18 -3.23
C ASP A 430 29.21 46.17 -2.09
N GLU A 431 28.10 46.13 -1.40
CA GLU A 431 27.91 46.85 -0.14
C GLU A 431 28.92 46.27 0.87
N GLU A 432 30.01 47.03 1.08
CA GLU A 432 30.92 46.84 2.21
C GLU A 432 30.09 46.93 3.49
N TYR A 433 29.87 45.80 4.17
CA TYR A 433 29.43 45.77 5.55
C TYR A 433 30.53 46.34 6.44
N GLU A 434 30.43 47.63 6.79
CA GLU A 434 31.18 48.21 7.88
C GLU A 434 30.73 47.53 9.18
N ASP A 435 31.65 46.79 9.81
CA ASP A 435 31.53 46.32 11.17
C ASP A 435 31.50 47.53 12.11
N GLU A 436 30.30 47.94 12.51
CA GLU A 436 30.13 48.85 13.69
C GLU A 436 30.40 48.04 14.97
N GLU A 437 31.60 48.19 15.51
CA GLU A 437 31.93 47.86 16.87
C GLU A 437 31.09 48.76 17.80
N ASP A 438 30.03 48.26 18.37
CA ASP A 438 29.24 48.91 19.40
C ASP A 438 29.86 48.66 20.77
N GLU A 439 30.68 49.62 21.20
CA GLU A 439 31.10 49.79 22.58
C GLU A 439 29.88 50.15 23.45
N SER A 440 29.35 49.21 24.20
CA SER A 440 28.38 49.50 25.24
C SER A 440 29.05 49.48 26.61
N GLU A 441 29.15 50.66 27.14
CA GLU A 441 29.54 51.04 28.51
C GLU A 441 28.85 50.22 29.60
N GLU A 442 29.67 49.82 30.56
CA GLU A 442 29.30 49.41 31.91
C GLU A 442 28.52 50.51 32.60
N THR A 443 27.35 50.18 33.15
CA THR A 443 26.79 50.90 34.29
C THR A 443 26.37 49.92 35.38
N ASP A 444 27.15 50.05 36.40
CA ASP A 444 27.01 49.61 37.77
C ASP A 444 25.72 50.13 38.43
N SER A 445 24.94 49.29 39.06
CA SER A 445 24.11 49.68 40.21
C SER A 445 23.75 48.49 41.08
N GLU A 446 24.28 48.57 42.25
CA GLU A 446 24.13 47.81 43.48
C GLU A 446 22.69 47.73 44.03
N GLU A 447 22.53 46.72 44.89
CA GLU A 447 21.62 46.61 46.07
C GLU A 447 20.15 46.23 45.78
N VAL A 448 19.55 45.31 46.51
CA VAL A 448 19.46 45.02 47.94
C VAL A 448 18.93 43.62 48.17
N VAL A 449 19.52 43.00 49.20
CA VAL A 449 19.19 41.85 50.02
C VAL A 449 17.73 41.84 50.50
N GLU A 450 17.09 40.67 50.56
CA GLU A 450 16.39 40.17 51.76
C GLU A 450 16.12 38.65 51.69
N GLU A 451 16.66 38.02 52.63
CA GLU A 451 16.52 36.81 53.38
C GLU A 451 15.07 36.41 53.73
N SER A 452 14.81 35.16 53.67
CA SER A 452 14.18 34.31 54.72
C SER A 452 13.84 32.97 54.03
N GLY A 453 14.25 31.85 54.45
CA GLY A 453 14.37 31.26 55.74
C GLY A 453 13.67 29.90 55.67
N SER A 454 14.47 28.84 55.83
CA SER A 454 14.23 27.54 56.48
C SER A 454 12.86 26.88 56.35
N GLU A 455 12.82 25.61 55.99
CA GLU A 455 12.82 24.50 56.97
C GLU A 455 12.96 23.14 56.25
N GLU A 456 13.81 22.37 56.83
CA GLU A 456 14.04 20.95 56.64
C GLU A 456 12.81 20.15 57.11
N ALA A 457 12.52 19.05 56.44
CA ALA A 457 11.96 17.86 57.07
C ALA A 457 12.43 16.61 56.32
N GLU A 458 13.39 15.95 56.90
CA GLU A 458 13.68 14.53 56.76
C GLU A 458 12.52 13.70 57.33
N GLU A 459 12.12 12.65 56.67
CA GLU A 459 11.60 11.40 57.23
C GLU A 459 11.82 10.29 56.18
N GLU A 460 12.76 9.53 56.39
CA GLU A 460 13.05 8.13 56.76
C GLU A 460 11.89 7.14 56.59
N THR A 461 12.31 6.05 55.90
CA THR A 461 11.98 4.61 56.13
C THR A 461 10.56 4.11 55.89
N ASP A 462 10.41 3.14 55.00
CA ASP A 462 10.23 1.73 55.37
C ASP A 462 10.19 0.83 54.13
N GLU A 463 11.17 -0.09 54.05
CA GLU A 463 11.04 -1.35 53.34
C GLU A 463 10.25 -2.34 54.21
N PRO A 464 9.53 -3.27 53.65
CA PRO A 464 9.56 -4.60 54.17
C PRO A 464 10.00 -5.66 53.17
N LYS A 465 10.97 -6.40 53.65
CA LYS A 465 11.47 -7.67 53.16
C LYS A 465 10.43 -8.79 53.26
N GLU A 466 10.65 -9.76 52.33
CA GLU A 466 10.52 -11.21 52.50
C GLU A 466 9.13 -11.83 52.77
N GLU A 467 8.78 -12.73 51.88
CA GLU A 467 8.69 -14.15 52.23
C GLU A 467 8.51 -15.02 50.98
N THR A 468 9.51 -15.84 50.69
CA THR A 468 9.40 -17.08 49.91
C THR A 468 8.85 -18.20 50.81
N PRO A 469 8.09 -19.14 50.30
CA PRO A 469 8.15 -20.49 50.82
C PRO A 469 8.71 -21.46 49.76
N ASP A 470 9.79 -22.03 50.15
CA ASP A 470 10.37 -23.28 49.73
C ASP A 470 9.45 -24.44 50.15
N ILE A 471 9.07 -25.33 49.25
CA ILE A 471 8.64 -26.68 49.57
C ILE A 471 9.24 -27.62 48.52
N SER A 472 10.16 -28.38 49.08
CA SER A 472 10.85 -29.56 48.59
C SER A 472 9.93 -30.74 48.23
N GLU A 473 10.39 -31.49 47.23
CA GLU A 473 10.41 -32.98 47.09
C GLU A 473 9.16 -33.76 47.49
N GLU A 474 8.62 -34.49 46.51
CA GLU A 474 8.50 -35.95 46.65
C GLU A 474 8.41 -36.66 45.29
N THR A 475 9.36 -37.54 45.14
CA THR A 475 9.48 -38.59 44.13
C THR A 475 8.41 -39.65 44.32
N GLU A 476 7.75 -40.08 43.25
CA GLU A 476 7.34 -41.50 43.13
C GLU A 476 7.38 -41.97 41.69
N THR A 477 8.23 -42.91 41.49
CA THR A 477 8.36 -43.84 40.36
C THR A 477 7.22 -44.81 40.36
N ASP A 478 6.55 -45.01 39.23
CA ASP A 478 5.94 -46.31 38.99
C ASP A 478 6.12 -46.73 37.52
N THR A 479 6.86 -47.81 37.39
CA THR A 479 7.12 -48.59 36.23
C THR A 479 5.99 -49.61 36.06
N ALA A 480 5.42 -49.72 34.85
CA ALA A 480 4.79 -50.93 34.40
C ALA A 480 5.03 -51.13 32.91
N GLU A 481 5.92 -52.06 32.66
CA GLU A 481 6.11 -52.84 31.44
C GLU A 481 4.86 -53.66 31.13
N VAL A 482 4.95 -54.23 29.91
CA VAL A 482 4.17 -55.40 29.35
C VAL A 482 3.22 -54.95 28.24
N ASP A 483 3.22 -55.39 27.02
CA ASP A 483 3.72 -56.63 26.38
C ASP A 483 3.65 -56.47 24.84
N GLU A 484 4.60 -57.11 24.17
CA GLU A 484 4.63 -57.43 22.73
C GLU A 484 3.58 -58.52 22.40
N SER A 485 2.98 -58.42 21.21
CA SER A 485 2.69 -59.58 20.33
C SER A 485 2.16 -59.03 19.01
N GLU A 486 2.93 -59.12 17.94
CA GLU A 486 3.02 -60.20 16.94
C GLU A 486 1.75 -60.36 16.07
N ASP A 487 2.09 -60.17 14.76
CA ASP A 487 1.60 -60.94 13.59
C ASP A 487 0.15 -60.80 13.14
N ASP A 488 -0.12 -60.39 11.92
CA ASP A 488 -0.20 -61.28 10.75
C ASP A 488 -0.53 -60.54 9.44
N GLU A 489 0.19 -60.92 8.41
CA GLU A 489 -0.11 -60.79 6.99
C GLU A 489 -1.54 -61.22 6.65
N ILE A 490 -2.08 -60.67 5.56
CA ILE A 490 -2.62 -61.35 4.37
C ILE A 490 -3.16 -60.33 3.37
N LYS A 491 -2.50 -60.28 2.20
CA LYS A 491 -2.92 -60.35 0.81
C LYS A 491 -4.44 -60.31 0.52
N GLU A 492 -4.88 -59.36 -0.26
CA GLU A 492 -5.24 -59.43 -1.70
C GLU A 492 -5.45 -58.01 -2.27
#